data_bcb6c0b871042a067958d25f6f1c3756
#
_entry.id   bcb6c0b871042a067958d25f6f1c3756
#
_cell.length_a   1.000
_cell.length_b   1.000
_cell.length_c   1.000
_cell.angle_alpha   90.00
_cell.angle_beta   90.00
_cell.angle_gamma   90.00
#
_symmetry.space_group_name_H-M   'P 1'
#
loop_
_entity.id
_entity.type
_entity.pdbx_description
1 polymer ?
#
loop_
_entity_poly.entity_id
_entity_poly.type
_entity_poly.pdbx_seq_one_letter_code
_entity_poly.pdbx_strand_id
1 'polypeptide(L)'
;MAQGHLPSAVDEDAFRARVRTAVEDLVAAADPEDTVAVFSHGGVINVLLHEILGTTRLLSFPIDYASLTRLLYSRSGQATVATVNSTEHVWDLLPRNQRW
;
A
#
# COMPACT_ATOMS: atom_id res chain seq x y z
N MET A 1 14.05 -0.20 8.44
CA MET A 1 12.74 0.18 9.02
C MET A 1 12.30 -0.83 10.07
N ALA A 2 13.22 -1.13 10.97
CA ALA A 2 12.94 -2.05 12.08
C ALA A 2 11.78 -1.52 12.94
N GLN A 3 11.06 -2.43 13.57
CA GLN A 3 9.97 -2.14 14.51
C GLN A 3 8.76 -1.42 13.89
N GLY A 4 8.65 -1.39 12.56
CA GLY A 4 7.50 -0.81 11.88
C GLY A 4 7.45 0.72 11.86
N HIS A 5 8.58 1.37 12.02
CA HIS A 5 8.68 2.83 11.99
C HIS A 5 9.52 3.29 10.81
N LEU A 6 9.23 4.49 10.32
CA LEU A 6 10.04 5.14 9.30
C LEU A 6 11.38 5.60 9.90
N PRO A 7 12.44 5.71 9.06
CA PRO A 7 13.70 6.30 9.50
C PRO A 7 13.49 7.69 10.10
N SER A 8 14.30 8.05 11.10
CA SER A 8 14.19 9.34 11.78
C SER A 8 14.40 10.56 10.87
N ALA A 9 15.06 10.37 9.72
CA ALA A 9 15.25 11.43 8.74
C ALA A 9 13.99 11.73 7.92
N VAL A 10 12.96 10.89 8.01
CA VAL A 10 11.69 11.07 7.30
C VAL A 10 10.68 11.74 8.21
N ASP A 11 10.10 12.85 7.73
CA ASP A 11 8.97 13.48 8.42
C ASP A 11 7.72 12.62 8.17
N GLU A 12 7.31 11.88 9.17
CA GLU A 12 6.20 10.93 9.06
C GLU A 12 4.89 11.64 8.69
N ASP A 13 4.59 12.75 9.35
CA ASP A 13 3.33 13.46 9.10
C ASP A 13 3.27 14.03 7.69
N ALA A 14 4.38 14.61 7.21
CA ALA A 14 4.46 15.12 5.84
C ALA A 14 4.37 13.98 4.83
N PHE A 15 5.02 12.86 5.08
CA PHE A 15 4.96 11.69 4.20
C PHE A 15 3.54 11.13 4.12
N ARG A 16 2.88 10.97 5.26
CA ARG A 16 1.49 10.48 5.31
C ARG A 16 0.54 11.43 4.56
N ALA A 17 0.72 12.73 4.73
CA ALA A 17 -0.09 13.74 4.04
C ALA A 17 0.08 13.66 2.52
N ARG A 18 1.32 13.50 2.03
CA ARG A 18 1.59 13.36 0.59
C ARG A 18 0.93 12.12 0.01
N VAL A 19 1.03 10.99 0.70
CA VAL A 19 0.42 9.74 0.25
C VAL A 19 -1.11 9.88 0.19
N ARG A 20 -1.69 10.45 1.23
CA ARG A 20 -3.15 10.65 1.30
C ARG A 20 -3.64 11.55 0.17
N THR A 21 -2.99 12.67 -0.05
CA THR A 21 -3.37 13.61 -1.12
C THR A 21 -3.25 12.96 -2.49
N ALA A 22 -2.17 12.22 -2.74
CA ALA A 22 -1.98 11.56 -4.02
C ALA A 22 -3.10 10.55 -4.30
N VAL A 23 -3.49 9.77 -3.31
CA VAL A 23 -4.57 8.78 -3.46
C VAL A 23 -5.93 9.47 -3.63
N GLU A 24 -6.20 10.52 -2.87
CA GLU A 24 -7.43 11.30 -3.02
C GLU A 24 -7.57 11.85 -4.44
N ASP A 25 -6.48 12.36 -5.00
CA ASP A 25 -6.47 12.87 -6.36
C ASP A 25 -6.73 11.77 -7.39
N LEU A 26 -6.13 10.60 -7.21
CA LEU A 26 -6.36 9.45 -8.11
C LEU A 26 -7.81 8.99 -8.05
N VAL A 27 -8.38 8.87 -6.85
CA VAL A 27 -9.77 8.44 -6.67
C VAL A 27 -10.74 9.48 -7.28
N ALA A 28 -10.46 10.76 -7.09
CA ALA A 28 -11.30 11.82 -7.63
C ALA A 28 -11.28 11.86 -9.16
N ALA A 29 -10.16 11.49 -9.79
CA ALA A 29 -10.01 11.50 -11.25
C ALA A 29 -10.56 10.24 -11.91
N ALA A 30 -10.77 9.15 -11.16
CA ALA A 30 -11.21 7.87 -11.71
C ALA A 30 -12.74 7.82 -11.82
N ASP A 31 -13.21 7.13 -12.86
CA ASP A 31 -14.63 6.78 -12.99
C ASP A 31 -14.98 5.56 -12.13
N PRO A 32 -16.26 5.35 -11.80
CA PRO A 32 -16.65 4.27 -10.88
C PRO A 32 -16.23 2.86 -11.31
N GLU A 33 -16.10 2.64 -12.62
CA GLU A 33 -15.72 1.32 -13.17
C GLU A 33 -14.22 1.19 -13.42
N ASP A 34 -13.45 2.23 -13.12
CA ASP A 34 -12.03 2.23 -13.41
C ASP A 34 -11.25 1.36 -12.43
N THR A 35 -10.22 0.72 -12.96
CA THR A 35 -9.14 0.13 -12.18
C THR A 35 -7.88 0.95 -12.43
N VAL A 36 -7.28 1.47 -11.37
CA VAL A 36 -6.06 2.27 -11.46
C VAL A 36 -4.90 1.45 -10.90
N ALA A 37 -3.88 1.25 -11.71
CA ALA A 37 -2.66 0.58 -11.28
C ALA A 37 -1.62 1.62 -10.85
N VAL A 38 -1.08 1.44 -9.66
CA VAL A 38 -0.06 2.33 -9.12
C VAL A 38 1.18 1.51 -8.77
N PHE A 39 2.31 1.88 -9.35
CA PHE A 39 3.59 1.26 -9.03
C PHE A 39 4.26 2.05 -7.92
N SER A 40 4.55 1.40 -6.81
CA SER A 40 5.00 2.10 -5.63
C SER A 40 5.93 1.22 -4.77
N HIS A 41 6.12 1.61 -3.54
CA HIS A 41 7.02 0.98 -2.58
C HIS A 41 6.27 0.61 -1.29
N GLY A 42 6.89 -0.27 -0.49
CA GLY A 42 6.29 -0.77 0.73
C GLY A 42 5.89 0.31 1.73
N GLY A 43 6.67 1.38 1.82
CA GLY A 43 6.35 2.49 2.72
C GLY A 43 5.04 3.18 2.37
N VAL A 44 4.81 3.45 1.08
CA VAL A 44 3.57 4.08 0.60
C VAL A 44 2.38 3.16 0.83
N ILE A 45 2.51 1.88 0.49
CA ILE A 45 1.43 0.90 0.66
C ILE A 45 1.07 0.77 2.14
N ASN A 46 2.06 0.69 3.03
CA ASN A 46 1.83 0.60 4.46
C ASN A 46 1.13 1.84 5.03
N VAL A 47 1.46 3.03 4.54
CA VAL A 47 0.77 4.26 4.95
C VAL A 47 -0.71 4.17 4.60
N LEU A 48 -1.03 3.73 3.38
CA LEU A 48 -2.42 3.57 2.96
C LEU A 48 -3.16 2.54 3.82
N LEU A 49 -2.55 1.41 4.09
CA LEU A 49 -3.14 0.38 4.93
C LEU A 49 -3.36 0.89 6.36
N HIS A 50 -2.40 1.63 6.89
CA HIS A 50 -2.52 2.24 8.20
C HIS A 50 -3.71 3.21 8.28
N GLU A 51 -3.86 4.08 7.27
CA GLU A 51 -4.96 5.04 7.22
C GLU A 51 -6.32 4.34 7.11
N ILE A 52 -6.40 3.23 6.39
CA ILE A 52 -7.66 2.50 6.19
C ILE A 52 -7.99 1.60 7.39
N LEU A 53 -7.01 0.88 7.90
CA LEU A 53 -7.23 -0.15 8.91
C LEU A 53 -6.98 0.32 10.35
N GLY A 54 -6.31 1.46 10.54
CA GLY A 54 -5.98 1.95 11.88
C GLY A 54 -4.97 1.06 12.59
N THR A 55 -3.96 0.57 11.90
CA THR A 55 -2.94 -0.29 12.49
C THR A 55 -2.16 0.43 13.59
N THR A 56 -1.66 -0.32 14.56
CA THR A 56 -0.90 0.24 15.68
C THR A 56 0.43 0.83 15.21
N ARG A 57 1.12 0.12 14.32
CA ARG A 57 2.39 0.59 13.74
C ARG A 57 2.16 0.99 12.30
N LEU A 58 2.87 2.03 11.86
CA LEU A 58 2.75 2.53 10.50
C LEU A 58 3.17 1.48 9.47
N LEU A 59 4.29 0.80 9.71
CA LEU A 59 4.82 -0.22 8.81
C LEU A 59 4.51 -1.61 9.38
N SER A 60 3.27 -2.06 9.18
CA SER A 60 2.76 -3.30 9.78
C SER A 60 2.79 -4.52 8.86
N PHE A 61 2.95 -4.30 7.55
CA PHE A 61 2.85 -5.37 6.56
C PHE A 61 4.14 -5.54 5.78
N PRO A 62 4.63 -6.78 5.60
CA PRO A 62 5.68 -7.04 4.63
C PRO A 62 5.11 -6.85 3.22
N ILE A 63 5.85 -6.15 2.38
CA ILE A 63 5.47 -5.93 0.98
C ILE A 63 6.60 -6.43 0.10
N ASP A 64 6.38 -7.55 -0.57
CA ASP A 64 7.35 -8.16 -1.45
C ASP A 64 7.43 -7.45 -2.81
N TYR A 65 8.55 -7.62 -3.50
CA TYR A 65 8.69 -7.11 -4.85
C TYR A 65 7.64 -7.74 -5.77
N ALA A 66 7.08 -6.90 -6.64
CA ALA A 66 6.05 -7.29 -7.60
C ALA A 66 4.78 -7.86 -6.95
N SER A 67 4.56 -7.63 -5.67
CA SER A 67 3.32 -8.02 -5.02
C SER A 67 2.18 -7.08 -5.42
N LEU A 68 0.95 -7.56 -5.27
CA LEU A 68 -0.25 -6.78 -5.49
C LEU A 68 -0.97 -6.54 -4.17
N THR A 69 -1.28 -5.28 -3.91
CA THR A 69 -2.18 -4.86 -2.85
C THR A 69 -3.36 -4.17 -3.50
N ARG A 70 -4.57 -4.63 -3.22
CA ARG A 70 -5.78 -4.13 -3.89
C ARG A 70 -6.68 -3.44 -2.88
N LEU A 71 -7.08 -2.24 -3.24
CA LEU A 71 -7.99 -1.42 -2.45
C LEU A 71 -9.22 -1.11 -3.29
N LEU A 72 -10.38 -1.10 -2.66
CA LEU A 72 -11.64 -0.78 -3.30
C LEU A 72 -12.17 0.52 -2.68
N TYR A 73 -12.47 1.49 -3.53
CA TYR A 73 -13.01 2.78 -3.09
C TYR A 73 -14.44 2.93 -3.58
N SER A 74 -15.34 3.25 -2.67
CA SER A 74 -16.72 3.59 -3.00
C SER A 74 -16.83 5.05 -3.44
N ARG A 75 -17.96 5.43 -4.06
CA ARG A 75 -18.23 6.83 -4.44
C ARG A 75 -18.25 7.77 -3.23
N SER A 76 -18.60 7.26 -2.06
CA SER A 76 -18.59 8.04 -0.83
C SER A 76 -17.21 8.24 -0.24
N GLY A 77 -16.17 7.65 -0.86
CA GLY A 77 -14.79 7.73 -0.39
C GLY A 77 -14.42 6.68 0.64
N GLN A 78 -15.30 5.74 0.92
CA GLN A 78 -14.99 4.64 1.83
C GLN A 78 -14.06 3.64 1.15
N ALA A 79 -12.99 3.25 1.84
CA ALA A 79 -12.00 2.32 1.32
C ALA A 79 -12.12 0.96 2.00
N THR A 80 -11.93 -0.08 1.21
CA THR A 80 -11.90 -1.47 1.68
C THR A 80 -10.63 -2.13 1.18
N VAL A 81 -9.94 -2.86 2.05
CA VAL A 81 -8.75 -3.61 1.68
C VAL A 81 -9.19 -4.98 1.18
N ALA A 82 -8.96 -5.26 -0.11
CA ALA A 82 -9.35 -6.53 -0.71
C ALA A 82 -8.22 -7.56 -0.61
N THR A 83 -6.98 -7.13 -0.82
CA THR A 83 -5.82 -8.03 -0.83
C THR A 83 -4.59 -7.27 -0.39
N VAL A 84 -3.73 -7.90 0.41
CA VAL A 84 -2.44 -7.34 0.80
C VAL A 84 -1.34 -8.29 0.41
N ASN A 85 -0.32 -7.75 -0.26
CA ASN A 85 0.91 -8.48 -0.57
C ASN A 85 0.68 -9.81 -1.29
N SER A 86 -0.23 -9.83 -2.26
CA SER A 86 -0.45 -11.04 -3.07
C SER A 86 0.73 -11.28 -4.01
N THR A 87 1.29 -12.48 -3.98
CA THR A 87 2.47 -12.86 -4.75
C THR A 87 2.25 -14.12 -5.59
N GLU A 88 1.02 -14.59 -5.70
CA GLU A 88 0.70 -15.83 -6.43
C GLU A 88 1.22 -15.81 -7.86
N HIS A 89 1.08 -14.67 -8.55
CA HIS A 89 1.50 -14.49 -9.94
C HIS A 89 3.04 -14.50 -10.13
N VAL A 90 3.79 -14.34 -9.04
CA VAL A 90 5.26 -14.29 -9.06
C VAL A 90 5.89 -15.21 -8.01
N TRP A 91 5.12 -16.15 -7.49
CA TRP A 91 5.53 -17.01 -6.38
C TRP A 91 6.90 -17.65 -6.59
N ASP A 92 7.11 -18.22 -7.77
CA ASP A 92 8.36 -18.92 -8.09
C ASP A 92 9.55 -17.99 -8.25
N LEU A 93 9.30 -16.69 -8.43
CA LEU A 93 10.34 -15.70 -8.65
C LEU A 93 10.83 -15.04 -7.36
N LEU A 94 10.10 -15.21 -6.26
CA LEU A 94 10.52 -14.63 -4.99
C LEU A 94 11.72 -15.40 -4.44
N PRO A 95 12.78 -14.70 -3.96
CA PRO A 95 13.98 -15.36 -3.46
C PRO A 95 13.70 -16.42 -2.39
N ARG A 96 12.75 -16.17 -1.49
CA ARG A 96 12.42 -17.08 -0.41
C ARG A 96 11.76 -18.38 -0.89
N ASN A 97 11.22 -18.40 -2.11
CA ASN A 97 10.53 -19.55 -2.69
C ASN A 97 11.36 -20.25 -3.76
N GLN A 98 12.51 -19.71 -4.13
CA GLN A 98 13.40 -20.35 -5.08
C GLN A 98 14.09 -21.53 -4.42
N ARG A 99 14.18 -22.62 -5.17
CA ARG A 99 14.86 -23.84 -4.72
C ARG A 99 16.09 -24.10 -5.57
N TRP A 100 17.16 -24.42 -4.91
CA TRP A 100 18.45 -24.65 -5.55
C TRP A 100 18.72 -26.13 -5.75
#